data_7cf2d7e8e3cabd7abaac0c4b9152c46a
#
_entry.id   7cf2d7e8e3cabd7abaac0c4b9152c46a
#
_cell.length_a   1.000
_cell.length_b   1.000
_cell.length_c   1.000
_cell.angle_alpha   90.00
_cell.angle_beta   90.00
_cell.angle_gamma   90.00
#
_symmetry.space_group_name_H-M   'P 1'
#
loop_
_entity.id
_entity.type
_entity.pdbx_description
1 polymer ?
#
loop_
_entity_poly.entity_id
_entity_poly.type
_entity_poly.pdbx_seq_one_letter_code
_entity_poly.pdbx_strand_id
1 'polypeptide(L)'
;MHDAVVVGGGPAGTVTAGLLAKDHDVVVIEEHASSGLPMQCAGLLTKNAVGLFGVRPDILSEITGADVIFPGGGKLELRFKGAAAVLIDRTDLDRKLAHNAEDSGADIRYGVKYRGSRVSEDRVSVSTNEGETESRLLVGADGHSSKVAASLGGNLPREYVYGIGADAKLRSEHSDIMTLRIGSEFAPGFFSWEIPFGDMVRVGLCVKEGTGSTPNEFLKRLLKASGIDGKDVETKYSGKIPLGGRQRSYGERTLLIGDAAGQVKPVSGGGLYPICKAAPILARTAKEGLLNDDISAKYLSGYEKGWKKEIGKELSRGYRIRKIFTKLSDKDLDKVFGAIDRNNMRSILSDIDIDDPSGVAVPMLRDPRVGLRLLPFIIRGIL
;
A
#
# COMPACT_ATOMS: atom_id res chain seq x y z
N MET A 1 30.22 14.55 1.96
CA MET A 1 29.33 13.96 0.92
C MET A 1 28.94 12.58 1.41
N HIS A 2 27.64 12.32 1.58
CA HIS A 2 27.12 11.04 2.05
C HIS A 2 27.17 9.96 0.95
N ASP A 3 27.13 8.69 1.34
CA ASP A 3 26.96 7.58 0.36
C ASP A 3 25.56 7.60 -0.23
N ALA A 4 24.53 7.79 0.62
CA ALA A 4 23.16 7.89 0.16
C ALA A 4 22.33 8.92 0.94
N VAL A 5 21.45 9.62 0.22
CA VAL A 5 20.34 10.39 0.80
C VAL A 5 19.04 9.69 0.46
N VAL A 6 18.23 9.38 1.50
CA VAL A 6 16.89 8.82 1.39
C VAL A 6 15.86 9.91 1.66
N VAL A 7 14.96 10.14 0.73
CA VAL A 7 13.88 11.14 0.86
C VAL A 7 12.59 10.45 1.31
N GLY A 8 12.15 10.77 2.52
CA GLY A 8 10.97 10.22 3.18
C GLY A 8 11.29 9.24 4.31
N GLY A 9 10.82 9.56 5.51
CA GLY A 9 10.97 8.77 6.74
C GLY A 9 9.83 7.79 7.02
N GLY A 10 9.02 7.47 6.00
CA GLY A 10 8.01 6.40 6.09
C GLY A 10 8.63 4.99 5.96
N PRO A 11 7.82 3.91 6.01
CA PRO A 11 8.33 2.53 6.02
C PRO A 11 9.29 2.18 4.87
N ALA A 12 9.06 2.72 3.68
CA ALA A 12 9.93 2.47 2.52
C ALA A 12 11.33 3.07 2.73
N GLY A 13 11.40 4.30 3.25
CA GLY A 13 12.66 4.98 3.49
C GLY A 13 13.41 4.40 4.68
N THR A 14 12.74 4.19 5.82
CA THR A 14 13.37 3.69 7.05
C THR A 14 13.87 2.26 6.91
N VAL A 15 13.09 1.35 6.30
CA VAL A 15 13.55 -0.02 6.01
C VAL A 15 14.76 0.00 5.08
N THR A 16 14.72 0.82 4.03
CA THR A 16 15.85 0.92 3.08
C THR A 16 17.08 1.52 3.75
N ALA A 17 16.92 2.60 4.52
CA ALA A 17 18.00 3.24 5.24
C ALA A 17 18.67 2.28 6.24
N GLY A 18 17.88 1.56 7.05
CA GLY A 18 18.40 0.59 7.99
C GLY A 18 19.19 -0.56 7.32
N LEU A 19 18.78 -0.95 6.10
CA LEU A 19 19.55 -1.94 5.34
C LEU A 19 20.85 -1.37 4.78
N LEU A 20 20.88 -0.12 4.36
CA LEU A 20 22.07 0.52 3.79
C LEU A 20 23.06 0.97 4.85
N ALA A 21 22.58 1.54 5.95
CA ALA A 21 23.39 2.21 6.98
C ALA A 21 24.33 1.28 7.76
N LYS A 22 24.14 -0.05 7.64
CA LYS A 22 25.07 -1.02 8.22
C LYS A 22 26.50 -0.93 7.66
N ASP A 23 26.65 -0.43 6.43
CA ASP A 23 27.92 -0.43 5.70
C ASP A 23 28.22 0.92 5.04
N HIS A 24 27.26 1.87 5.05
CA HIS A 24 27.33 3.13 4.32
C HIS A 24 26.83 4.31 5.15
N ASP A 25 27.32 5.51 4.85
CA ASP A 25 26.89 6.77 5.43
C ASP A 25 25.53 7.19 4.77
N VAL A 26 24.44 7.05 5.54
CA VAL A 26 23.07 7.26 5.06
C VAL A 26 22.36 8.33 5.86
N VAL A 27 21.86 9.32 5.14
CA VAL A 27 20.98 10.36 5.70
C VAL A 27 19.55 10.15 5.19
N VAL A 28 18.58 10.16 6.09
CA VAL A 28 17.15 10.21 5.76
C VAL A 28 16.64 11.62 6.03
N ILE A 29 15.97 12.22 5.06
CA ILE A 29 15.28 13.50 5.24
C ILE A 29 13.78 13.28 5.26
N GLU A 30 13.10 13.76 6.33
CA GLU A 30 11.66 13.62 6.56
C GLU A 30 11.04 14.98 6.81
N GLU A 31 9.99 15.35 6.08
CA GLU A 31 9.38 16.69 6.19
C GLU A 31 8.54 16.89 7.47
N HIS A 32 8.08 15.81 8.10
CA HIS A 32 7.31 15.86 9.34
C HIS A 32 8.20 15.78 10.58
N ALA A 33 7.60 16.05 11.74
CA ALA A 33 8.33 16.05 13.02
C ALA A 33 8.66 14.64 13.54
N SER A 34 8.05 13.59 12.96
CA SER A 34 8.34 12.18 13.31
C SER A 34 7.85 11.23 12.22
N SER A 35 8.43 10.05 12.15
CA SER A 35 7.89 8.95 11.33
C SER A 35 6.51 8.52 11.81
N GLY A 36 5.64 8.15 10.87
CA GLY A 36 4.27 7.68 11.14
C GLY A 36 3.22 8.77 11.32
N LEU A 37 3.61 10.04 11.34
CA LEU A 37 2.68 11.17 11.42
C LEU A 37 2.78 12.07 10.17
N PRO A 38 1.61 12.55 9.66
CA PRO A 38 0.25 12.14 10.01
C PRO A 38 -0.04 10.69 9.61
N MET A 39 -0.94 10.01 10.32
CA MET A 39 -1.38 8.66 9.95
C MET A 39 -2.08 8.69 8.59
N GLN A 40 -1.71 7.77 7.68
CA GLN A 40 -2.22 7.74 6.30
C GLN A 40 -2.74 6.36 5.88
N CYS A 41 -2.77 5.37 6.76
CA CYS A 41 -3.08 3.99 6.41
C CYS A 41 -3.92 3.31 7.50
N ALA A 42 -4.83 2.43 7.08
CA ALA A 42 -5.65 1.65 8.01
C ALA A 42 -4.85 0.67 8.88
N GLY A 43 -3.65 0.26 8.45
CA GLY A 43 -2.81 -0.65 9.25
C GLY A 43 -3.26 -2.10 9.25
N LEU A 44 -4.05 -2.54 8.27
CA LEU A 44 -4.42 -3.95 8.12
C LEU A 44 -3.36 -4.69 7.29
N LEU A 45 -2.75 -5.72 7.88
CA LEU A 45 -1.68 -6.52 7.28
C LEU A 45 -1.92 -8.01 7.52
N THR A 46 -1.35 -8.85 6.67
CA THR A 46 -1.23 -10.29 6.98
C THR A 46 -0.17 -10.52 8.06
N LYS A 47 -0.30 -11.60 8.80
CA LYS A 47 0.75 -12.01 9.77
C LYS A 47 2.11 -12.20 9.10
N ASN A 48 2.12 -12.73 7.88
CA ASN A 48 3.35 -12.90 7.10
C ASN A 48 4.02 -11.54 6.80
N ALA A 49 3.23 -10.55 6.36
CA ALA A 49 3.77 -9.22 6.07
C ALA A 49 4.37 -8.55 7.32
N VAL A 50 3.74 -8.69 8.50
CA VAL A 50 4.28 -8.16 9.76
C VAL A 50 5.63 -8.79 10.09
N GLY A 51 5.78 -10.11 9.92
CA GLY A 51 7.02 -10.81 10.20
C GLY A 51 8.22 -10.38 9.33
N LEU A 52 7.95 -9.78 8.16
CA LEU A 52 9.01 -9.35 7.24
C LEU A 52 9.70 -8.02 7.64
N PHE A 53 9.12 -7.25 8.56
CA PHE A 53 9.69 -5.95 8.95
C PHE A 53 10.88 -6.04 9.91
N GLY A 54 11.07 -7.18 10.59
CA GLY A 54 12.12 -7.32 11.61
C GLY A 54 11.83 -6.57 12.92
N VAL A 55 10.71 -5.85 13.01
CA VAL A 55 10.19 -5.18 14.20
C VAL A 55 8.80 -5.72 14.52
N ARG A 56 8.37 -5.62 15.78
CA ARG A 56 7.04 -6.06 16.22
C ARG A 56 6.17 -4.83 16.52
N PRO A 57 5.24 -4.48 15.62
CA PRO A 57 4.29 -3.40 15.89
C PRO A 57 3.27 -3.84 16.94
N ASP A 58 2.63 -2.87 17.59
CA ASP A 58 1.51 -3.11 18.46
C ASP A 58 0.30 -3.61 17.66
N ILE A 59 -0.18 -4.81 18.01
CA ILE A 59 -1.33 -5.44 17.36
C ILE A 59 -2.59 -4.98 18.13
N LEU A 60 -3.47 -4.28 17.41
CA LEU A 60 -4.73 -3.78 17.95
C LEU A 60 -5.84 -4.82 17.88
N SER A 61 -5.86 -5.67 16.85
CA SER A 61 -6.84 -6.74 16.67
C SER A 61 -6.31 -7.82 15.73
N GLU A 62 -6.72 -9.07 15.96
CA GLU A 62 -6.52 -10.21 15.06
C GLU A 62 -7.82 -10.49 14.30
N ILE A 63 -7.74 -10.63 12.97
CA ILE A 63 -8.91 -10.81 12.11
C ILE A 63 -8.96 -12.26 11.61
N THR A 64 -10.01 -12.97 12.02
CA THR A 64 -10.27 -14.38 11.67
C THR A 64 -11.36 -14.54 10.62
N GLY A 65 -12.03 -13.44 10.23
CA GLY A 65 -13.05 -13.48 9.20
C GLY A 65 -13.38 -12.12 8.58
N ALA A 66 -14.14 -12.18 7.50
CA ALA A 66 -14.66 -10.99 6.84
C ALA A 66 -16.09 -11.23 6.35
N ASP A 67 -16.94 -10.25 6.54
CA ASP A 67 -18.28 -10.17 5.97
C ASP A 67 -18.24 -9.21 4.78
N VAL A 68 -18.39 -9.73 3.56
CA VAL A 68 -18.39 -8.89 2.36
C VAL A 68 -19.83 -8.60 1.96
N ILE A 69 -20.22 -7.33 2.00
CA ILE A 69 -21.57 -6.86 1.68
C ILE A 69 -21.58 -6.31 0.26
N PHE A 70 -22.49 -6.84 -0.55
CA PHE A 70 -22.72 -6.47 -1.95
C PHE A 70 -23.83 -5.42 -2.06
N PRO A 71 -23.90 -4.67 -3.18
CA PRO A 71 -24.86 -3.56 -3.34
C PRO A 71 -26.32 -3.91 -3.06
N GLY A 72 -26.78 -5.07 -3.51
CA GLY A 72 -28.13 -5.57 -3.28
C GLY A 72 -28.40 -6.16 -1.90
N GLY A 73 -27.46 -5.98 -0.94
CA GLY A 73 -27.58 -6.51 0.42
C GLY A 73 -27.13 -7.97 0.57
N GLY A 74 -26.67 -8.62 -0.51
CA GLY A 74 -26.08 -9.95 -0.41
C GLY A 74 -24.83 -9.95 0.49
N LYS A 75 -24.71 -10.94 1.39
CA LYS A 75 -23.64 -11.06 2.37
C LYS A 75 -22.85 -12.35 2.15
N LEU A 76 -21.55 -12.21 1.87
CA LEU A 76 -20.61 -13.34 1.77
C LEU A 76 -19.78 -13.39 3.06
N GLU A 77 -19.98 -14.43 3.83
CA GLU A 77 -19.28 -14.66 5.09
C GLU A 77 -18.04 -15.52 4.83
N LEU A 78 -16.87 -14.95 5.11
CA LEU A 78 -15.58 -15.63 5.04
C LEU A 78 -15.09 -15.88 6.46
N ARG A 79 -14.67 -17.09 6.75
CA ARG A 79 -14.11 -17.50 8.04
C ARG A 79 -12.83 -18.26 7.80
N PHE A 80 -11.74 -17.77 8.37
CA PHE A 80 -10.40 -18.28 8.14
C PHE A 80 -10.00 -19.29 9.23
N LYS A 81 -9.05 -20.17 8.93
CA LYS A 81 -8.49 -21.11 9.90
C LYS A 81 -7.44 -20.40 10.81
N GLY A 82 -7.89 -19.46 11.61
CA GLY A 82 -7.05 -18.60 12.45
C GLY A 82 -6.95 -17.18 11.90
N ALA A 83 -6.12 -16.36 12.50
CA ALA A 83 -5.99 -14.97 12.07
C ALA A 83 -5.27 -14.86 10.72
N ALA A 84 -6.02 -14.44 9.71
CA ALA A 84 -5.52 -14.18 8.36
C ALA A 84 -4.87 -12.81 8.23
N ALA A 85 -5.34 -11.84 9.02
CA ALA A 85 -4.80 -10.49 9.07
C ALA A 85 -4.74 -9.97 10.50
N VAL A 86 -3.97 -8.91 10.71
CA VAL A 86 -3.89 -8.17 11.96
C VAL A 86 -4.07 -6.69 11.67
N LEU A 87 -4.78 -6.01 12.53
CA LEU A 87 -4.83 -4.56 12.60
C LEU A 87 -3.70 -4.11 13.52
N ILE A 88 -2.84 -3.24 13.04
CA ILE A 88 -1.70 -2.72 13.82
C ILE A 88 -1.81 -1.22 14.05
N ASP A 89 -1.13 -0.72 15.09
CA ASP A 89 -0.83 0.71 15.18
C ASP A 89 0.27 1.06 14.15
N ARG A 90 -0.14 1.82 13.13
CA ARG A 90 0.77 2.26 12.05
C ARG A 90 1.79 3.28 12.52
N THR A 91 1.41 4.12 13.46
CA THR A 91 2.35 5.11 14.02
C THR A 91 3.44 4.43 14.82
N ASP A 92 3.07 3.38 15.57
CA ASP A 92 4.03 2.56 16.30
C ASP A 92 4.97 1.79 15.37
N LEU A 93 4.43 1.13 14.33
CA LEU A 93 5.28 0.47 13.32
C LEU A 93 6.29 1.42 12.71
N ASP A 94 5.84 2.58 12.24
CA ASP A 94 6.69 3.52 11.51
C ASP A 94 7.78 4.10 12.43
N ARG A 95 7.49 4.35 13.72
CA ARG A 95 8.47 4.76 14.73
C ARG A 95 9.49 3.66 15.03
N LYS A 96 9.03 2.41 15.20
CA LYS A 96 9.93 1.28 15.42
C LYS A 96 10.86 1.02 14.24
N LEU A 97 10.38 1.21 13.01
CA LEU A 97 11.19 1.11 11.80
C LEU A 97 12.23 2.24 11.71
N ALA A 98 11.86 3.47 12.10
CA ALA A 98 12.78 4.59 12.15
C ALA A 98 13.89 4.33 13.18
N HIS A 99 13.53 3.93 14.40
CA HIS A 99 14.48 3.59 15.44
C HIS A 99 15.43 2.44 15.02
N ASN A 100 14.91 1.40 14.39
CA ASN A 100 15.73 0.33 13.84
C ASN A 100 16.71 0.80 12.76
N ALA A 101 16.35 1.81 11.98
CA ALA A 101 17.23 2.43 11.00
C ALA A 101 18.34 3.25 11.69
N GLU A 102 18.01 4.00 12.73
CA GLU A 102 18.96 4.76 13.57
C GLU A 102 19.93 3.81 14.28
N ASP A 103 19.45 2.74 14.88
CA ASP A 103 20.26 1.68 15.50
C ASP A 103 21.22 1.01 14.49
N SER A 104 20.86 1.00 13.21
CA SER A 104 21.70 0.52 12.12
C SER A 104 22.69 1.55 11.59
N GLY A 105 22.68 2.80 12.13
CA GLY A 105 23.62 3.87 11.77
C GLY A 105 23.05 4.93 10.81
N ALA A 106 21.76 4.92 10.48
CA ALA A 106 21.15 5.96 9.66
C ALA A 106 20.96 7.28 10.45
N ASP A 107 21.29 8.41 9.85
CA ASP A 107 20.99 9.74 10.38
C ASP A 107 19.62 10.21 9.87
N ILE A 108 18.58 10.22 10.74
CA ILE A 108 17.23 10.65 10.36
C ILE A 108 17.02 12.09 10.77
N ARG A 109 16.81 12.96 9.78
CA ARG A 109 16.60 14.40 9.97
C ARG A 109 15.13 14.73 9.76
N TYR A 110 14.43 15.00 10.85
CA TYR A 110 13.03 15.42 10.85
C TYR A 110 12.88 16.92 10.62
N GLY A 111 11.72 17.34 10.05
CA GLY A 111 11.47 18.74 9.68
C GLY A 111 12.20 19.18 8.40
N VAL A 112 12.96 18.29 7.78
CA VAL A 112 13.75 18.57 6.57
C VAL A 112 12.98 18.20 5.32
N LYS A 113 12.59 19.22 4.56
CA LYS A 113 11.75 19.07 3.37
C LYS A 113 12.57 19.07 2.09
N TYR A 114 12.47 17.96 1.32
CA TYR A 114 13.02 17.88 -0.02
C TYR A 114 12.37 18.90 -0.97
N ARG A 115 13.18 19.67 -1.68
CA ARG A 115 12.74 20.65 -2.69
C ARG A 115 13.05 20.23 -4.11
N GLY A 116 14.17 19.55 -4.32
CA GLY A 116 14.62 19.08 -5.62
C GLY A 116 16.01 18.48 -5.54
N SER A 117 16.50 17.94 -6.66
CA SER A 117 17.86 17.42 -6.77
C SER A 117 18.44 17.71 -8.14
N ARG A 118 19.77 17.80 -8.19
CA ARG A 118 20.54 17.87 -9.43
C ARG A 118 21.53 16.72 -9.44
N VAL A 119 21.46 15.91 -10.48
CA VAL A 119 22.41 14.82 -10.71
C VAL A 119 23.57 15.34 -11.54
N SER A 120 24.80 15.10 -11.08
CA SER A 120 26.05 15.35 -11.77
C SER A 120 26.76 14.02 -12.06
N GLU A 121 27.92 14.07 -12.69
CA GLU A 121 28.69 12.88 -13.05
C GLU A 121 29.10 12.06 -11.82
N ASP A 122 29.50 12.75 -10.73
CA ASP A 122 30.08 12.14 -9.53
C ASP A 122 29.13 12.16 -8.31
N ARG A 123 28.04 12.97 -8.33
CA ARG A 123 27.18 13.20 -7.14
C ARG A 123 25.76 13.58 -7.48
N VAL A 124 24.93 13.57 -6.44
CA VAL A 124 23.61 14.18 -6.43
C VAL A 124 23.59 15.29 -5.37
N SER A 125 23.31 16.53 -5.80
CA SER A 125 23.02 17.64 -4.89
C SER A 125 21.54 17.66 -4.58
N VAL A 126 21.19 17.47 -3.31
CA VAL A 126 19.81 17.44 -2.80
C VAL A 126 19.51 18.76 -2.10
N SER A 127 18.56 19.52 -2.66
CA SER A 127 18.11 20.80 -2.11
C SER A 127 16.97 20.59 -1.11
N THR A 128 17.07 21.23 0.06
CA THR A 128 16.10 21.16 1.14
C THR A 128 15.69 22.56 1.64
N ASN A 129 14.81 22.63 2.63
CA ASN A 129 14.52 23.88 3.34
C ASN A 129 15.68 24.36 4.24
N GLU A 130 16.64 23.50 4.55
CA GLU A 130 17.80 23.82 5.42
C GLU A 130 19.10 24.03 4.63
N GLY A 131 19.06 23.93 3.30
CA GLY A 131 20.22 24.08 2.42
C GLY A 131 20.43 22.89 1.51
N GLU A 132 21.64 22.69 1.03
CA GLU A 132 22.01 21.60 0.14
C GLU A 132 22.77 20.48 0.89
N THR A 133 22.49 19.25 0.52
CA THR A 133 23.20 18.05 0.97
C THR A 133 23.67 17.26 -0.26
N GLU A 134 24.89 16.77 -0.24
CA GLU A 134 25.47 16.00 -1.36
C GLU A 134 25.56 14.52 -1.01
N SER A 135 25.25 13.66 -1.99
CA SER A 135 25.42 12.21 -1.88
C SER A 135 25.85 11.58 -3.19
N ARG A 136 26.34 10.34 -3.12
CA ARG A 136 26.62 9.53 -4.31
C ARG A 136 25.35 8.94 -4.91
N LEU A 137 24.35 8.61 -4.07
CA LEU A 137 23.08 7.99 -4.45
C LEU A 137 21.91 8.73 -3.81
N LEU A 138 20.81 8.89 -4.55
CA LEU A 138 19.52 9.38 -4.08
C LEU A 138 18.48 8.26 -4.07
N VAL A 139 17.77 8.07 -2.96
CA VAL A 139 16.64 7.14 -2.87
C VAL A 139 15.36 7.92 -2.63
N GLY A 140 14.44 7.88 -3.58
CA GLY A 140 13.10 8.45 -3.43
C GLY A 140 12.15 7.45 -2.76
N ALA A 141 11.81 7.74 -1.51
CA ALA A 141 10.82 7.02 -0.70
C ALA A 141 9.73 8.00 -0.20
N ASP A 142 9.54 9.10 -0.93
CA ASP A 142 8.71 10.27 -0.62
C ASP A 142 7.23 10.11 -1.00
N GLY A 143 6.75 8.86 -1.01
CA GLY A 143 5.35 8.51 -1.07
C GLY A 143 4.66 8.77 -2.41
N HIS A 144 3.34 8.85 -2.37
CA HIS A 144 2.49 8.89 -3.55
C HIS A 144 2.71 10.12 -4.47
N SER A 145 3.09 11.25 -3.90
CA SER A 145 3.34 12.51 -4.62
C SER A 145 4.83 12.77 -4.86
N SER A 146 5.61 11.71 -4.98
CA SER A 146 7.07 11.74 -5.07
C SER A 146 7.61 12.80 -6.03
N LYS A 147 8.33 13.76 -5.47
CA LYS A 147 9.09 14.76 -6.23
C LYS A 147 10.36 14.16 -6.82
N VAL A 148 10.95 13.17 -6.12
CA VAL A 148 12.10 12.43 -6.66
C VAL A 148 11.70 11.66 -7.92
N ALA A 149 10.52 10.99 -7.91
CA ALA A 149 10.03 10.34 -9.11
C ALA A 149 9.70 11.32 -10.25
N ALA A 150 9.18 12.50 -9.91
CA ALA A 150 8.90 13.55 -10.90
C ALA A 150 10.17 14.07 -11.59
N SER A 151 11.31 14.13 -10.88
CA SER A 151 12.59 14.54 -11.46
C SER A 151 13.14 13.56 -12.51
N LEU A 152 12.64 12.31 -12.54
CA LEU A 152 12.98 11.31 -13.54
C LEU A 152 12.19 11.43 -14.87
N GLY A 153 11.51 12.55 -15.09
CA GLY A 153 10.88 12.88 -16.37
C GLY A 153 9.51 12.27 -16.61
N GLY A 154 8.47 12.78 -15.94
CA GLY A 154 7.07 12.44 -16.25
C GLY A 154 6.64 11.01 -15.86
N ASN A 155 7.35 10.38 -14.98
CA ASN A 155 7.16 9.01 -14.52
C ASN A 155 5.98 8.88 -13.53
N LEU A 156 4.75 9.10 -14.00
CA LEU A 156 3.54 9.07 -13.18
C LEU A 156 2.96 7.64 -13.06
N PRO A 157 2.28 7.31 -11.94
CA PRO A 157 1.48 6.09 -11.84
C PRO A 157 0.27 6.15 -12.77
N ARG A 158 -0.31 5.00 -13.10
CA ARG A 158 -1.41 4.90 -14.08
C ARG A 158 -2.72 5.45 -13.55
N GLU A 159 -2.97 5.33 -12.25
CA GLU A 159 -4.14 5.88 -11.59
C GLU A 159 -3.89 6.12 -10.11
N TYR A 160 -4.80 6.86 -9.50
CA TYR A 160 -4.83 7.06 -8.05
C TYR A 160 -6.19 6.69 -7.47
N VAL A 161 -6.19 6.26 -6.21
CA VAL A 161 -7.37 6.21 -5.37
C VAL A 161 -7.16 7.06 -4.13
N TYR A 162 -8.24 7.61 -3.61
CA TYR A 162 -8.23 8.46 -2.43
C TYR A 162 -8.83 7.69 -1.26
N GLY A 163 -8.01 7.45 -0.24
CA GLY A 163 -8.39 6.81 0.99
C GLY A 163 -8.76 7.83 2.05
N ILE A 164 -9.80 7.54 2.83
CA ILE A 164 -10.16 8.26 4.03
C ILE A 164 -10.69 7.28 5.06
N GLY A 165 -10.37 7.50 6.34
CA GLY A 165 -10.87 6.68 7.41
C GLY A 165 -10.92 7.43 8.73
N ALA A 166 -11.50 6.76 9.72
CA ALA A 166 -11.64 7.25 11.08
C ALA A 166 -11.58 6.09 12.08
N ASP A 167 -11.08 6.37 13.26
CA ASP A 167 -11.29 5.53 14.44
C ASP A 167 -12.44 6.12 15.24
N ALA A 168 -13.43 5.28 15.61
CA ALA A 168 -14.63 5.70 16.30
C ALA A 168 -14.99 4.72 17.41
N LYS A 169 -15.64 5.24 18.47
CA LYS A 169 -16.21 4.43 19.53
C LYS A 169 -17.41 3.66 19.01
N LEU A 170 -17.26 2.36 18.90
CA LEU A 170 -18.33 1.44 18.58
C LEU A 170 -17.89 0.03 19.00
N ARG A 171 -18.60 -0.57 19.92
CA ARG A 171 -18.35 -1.96 20.30
C ARG A 171 -19.00 -2.89 19.27
N SER A 172 -18.19 -3.67 18.58
CA SER A 172 -18.66 -4.70 17.67
C SER A 172 -19.14 -5.95 18.42
N GLU A 173 -20.15 -6.64 17.90
CA GLU A 173 -20.55 -7.98 18.39
C GLU A 173 -19.45 -9.02 18.18
N HIS A 174 -18.68 -8.89 17.12
CA HIS A 174 -17.56 -9.76 16.78
C HIS A 174 -16.28 -8.94 16.73
N SER A 175 -15.37 -9.19 17.65
CA SER A 175 -14.11 -8.42 17.77
C SER A 175 -13.05 -8.82 16.73
N ASP A 176 -13.27 -9.91 16.00
CA ASP A 176 -12.32 -10.54 15.08
C ASP A 176 -12.86 -10.68 13.64
N ILE A 177 -14.06 -10.16 13.36
CA ILE A 177 -14.69 -10.18 12.02
C ILE A 177 -14.76 -8.76 11.49
N MET A 178 -14.08 -8.50 10.38
CA MET A 178 -14.20 -7.22 9.68
C MET A 178 -15.37 -7.21 8.70
N THR A 179 -15.95 -6.04 8.46
CA THR A 179 -16.94 -5.85 7.40
C THR A 179 -16.30 -5.11 6.22
N LEU A 180 -16.51 -5.64 5.03
CA LEU A 180 -16.16 -4.98 3.76
C LEU A 180 -17.44 -4.68 3.00
N ARG A 181 -17.56 -3.46 2.44
CA ARG A 181 -18.65 -3.12 1.51
C ARG A 181 -18.09 -2.76 0.16
N ILE A 182 -18.65 -3.31 -0.89
CA ILE A 182 -18.33 -2.97 -2.28
C ILE A 182 -19.53 -2.28 -2.93
N GLY A 183 -19.28 -1.56 -3.99
CA GLY A 183 -20.33 -0.85 -4.75
C GLY A 183 -20.23 0.66 -4.70
N SER A 184 -21.07 1.29 -5.52
CA SER A 184 -20.99 2.74 -5.78
C SER A 184 -21.51 3.62 -4.64
N GLU A 185 -22.31 3.08 -3.72
CA GLU A 185 -22.90 3.84 -2.62
C GLU A 185 -21.86 4.36 -1.64
N PHE A 186 -20.86 3.52 -1.27
CA PHE A 186 -19.85 3.85 -0.26
C PHE A 186 -18.46 4.03 -0.83
N ALA A 187 -18.06 3.22 -1.83
CA ALA A 187 -16.68 3.16 -2.29
C ALA A 187 -16.57 2.91 -3.81
N PRO A 188 -17.04 3.84 -4.65
CA PRO A 188 -17.03 3.64 -6.11
C PRO A 188 -15.62 3.37 -6.65
N GLY A 189 -15.47 2.21 -7.30
CA GLY A 189 -14.21 1.75 -7.89
C GLY A 189 -13.21 1.18 -6.88
N PHE A 190 -13.63 0.98 -5.61
CA PHE A 190 -12.83 0.32 -4.57
C PHE A 190 -13.74 -0.40 -3.55
N PHE A 191 -13.40 -0.37 -2.25
CA PHE A 191 -14.21 -0.92 -1.15
C PHE A 191 -14.07 -0.05 0.10
N SER A 192 -15.01 -0.22 1.02
CA SER A 192 -14.95 0.29 2.38
C SER A 192 -14.73 -0.84 3.38
N TRP A 193 -14.27 -0.49 4.58
CA TRP A 193 -13.98 -1.41 5.66
C TRP A 193 -14.47 -0.90 7.00
N GLU A 194 -14.82 -1.83 7.87
CA GLU A 194 -15.07 -1.64 9.29
C GLU A 194 -14.29 -2.74 10.02
N ILE A 195 -13.28 -2.35 10.80
CA ILE A 195 -12.34 -3.27 11.45
C ILE A 195 -12.44 -3.05 12.95
N PRO A 196 -12.98 -4.00 13.74
CA PRO A 196 -13.12 -3.86 15.18
C PRO A 196 -11.77 -3.98 15.89
N PHE A 197 -11.60 -3.22 16.98
CA PHE A 197 -10.48 -3.35 17.89
C PHE A 197 -10.85 -2.77 19.28
N GLY A 198 -10.79 -3.60 20.30
CA GLY A 198 -11.24 -3.22 21.64
C GLY A 198 -12.71 -2.78 21.65
N ASP A 199 -12.98 -1.59 22.15
CA ASP A 199 -14.29 -0.91 22.14
C ASP A 199 -14.42 0.10 21.00
N MET A 200 -13.52 0.04 20.02
CA MET A 200 -13.40 0.91 18.87
C MET A 200 -13.63 0.16 17.57
N VAL A 201 -13.91 0.90 16.51
CA VAL A 201 -13.90 0.43 15.13
C VAL A 201 -13.09 1.37 14.26
N ARG A 202 -12.24 0.81 13.40
CA ARG A 202 -11.56 1.55 12.32
C ARG A 202 -12.38 1.46 11.06
N VAL A 203 -13.02 2.56 10.71
CA VAL A 203 -13.90 2.68 9.54
C VAL A 203 -13.19 3.47 8.45
N GLY A 204 -13.28 3.01 7.22
CA GLY A 204 -12.69 3.75 6.12
C GLY A 204 -13.09 3.22 4.76
N LEU A 205 -12.66 3.94 3.74
CA LEU A 205 -12.93 3.62 2.34
C LEU A 205 -11.84 4.17 1.43
N CYS A 206 -11.75 3.61 0.24
CA CYS A 206 -11.07 4.28 -0.87
C CYS A 206 -12.06 4.50 -2.01
N VAL A 207 -11.85 5.58 -2.75
CA VAL A 207 -12.62 5.91 -3.96
C VAL A 207 -11.68 6.20 -5.12
N LYS A 208 -12.10 5.84 -6.31
CA LYS A 208 -11.43 6.24 -7.55
C LYS A 208 -11.64 7.74 -7.79
N GLU A 209 -10.75 8.38 -8.53
CA GLU A 209 -10.89 9.77 -8.97
C GLU A 209 -12.11 9.98 -9.88
N GLY A 210 -12.76 11.13 -9.79
CA GLY A 210 -13.86 11.51 -10.68
C GLY A 210 -15.23 10.89 -10.34
N THR A 211 -15.50 10.58 -9.07
CA THR A 211 -16.73 9.89 -8.62
C THR A 211 -17.94 10.82 -8.34
N GLY A 212 -17.81 12.12 -8.59
CA GLY A 212 -18.89 13.09 -8.39
C GLY A 212 -19.16 13.52 -6.93
N SER A 213 -18.61 12.80 -5.95
CA SER A 213 -18.65 13.16 -4.52
C SER A 213 -17.24 13.11 -3.94
N THR A 214 -17.01 13.84 -2.86
CA THR A 214 -15.72 13.83 -2.16
C THR A 214 -15.55 12.57 -1.30
N PRO A 215 -14.32 12.12 -1.02
CA PRO A 215 -14.09 11.01 -0.08
C PRO A 215 -14.75 11.24 1.29
N ASN A 216 -14.79 12.49 1.76
CA ASN A 216 -15.41 12.84 3.04
C ASN A 216 -16.94 12.66 3.03
N GLU A 217 -17.62 12.91 1.91
CA GLU A 217 -19.04 12.64 1.77
C GLU A 217 -19.34 11.14 1.79
N PHE A 218 -18.51 10.33 1.15
CA PHE A 218 -18.61 8.87 1.23
C PHE A 218 -18.37 8.36 2.65
N LEU A 219 -17.36 8.91 3.37
CA LEU A 219 -17.11 8.55 4.76
C LEU A 219 -18.32 8.89 5.66
N LYS A 220 -18.95 10.06 5.49
CA LYS A 220 -20.15 10.42 6.25
C LYS A 220 -21.31 9.44 6.01
N ARG A 221 -21.51 8.98 4.76
CA ARG A 221 -22.51 7.95 4.45
C ARG A 221 -22.18 6.63 5.12
N LEU A 222 -20.93 6.22 5.05
CA LEU A 222 -20.45 4.98 5.66
C LEU A 222 -20.64 5.01 7.19
N LEU A 223 -20.20 6.06 7.87
CA LEU A 223 -20.37 6.23 9.33
C LEU A 223 -21.85 6.11 9.73
N LYS A 224 -22.74 6.79 8.99
CA LYS A 224 -24.19 6.71 9.23
C LYS A 224 -24.72 5.28 9.02
N ALA A 225 -24.29 4.59 7.97
CA ALA A 225 -24.70 3.20 7.70
C ALA A 225 -24.18 2.22 8.75
N SER A 226 -23.02 2.52 9.36
CA SER A 226 -22.42 1.74 10.46
C SER A 226 -22.98 2.10 11.82
N GLY A 227 -23.94 3.03 11.91
CA GLY A 227 -24.52 3.46 13.19
C GLY A 227 -23.59 4.32 14.05
N ILE A 228 -22.57 4.94 13.45
CA ILE A 228 -21.58 5.79 14.14
C ILE A 228 -22.02 7.24 14.06
N ASP A 229 -22.19 7.88 15.22
CA ASP A 229 -22.41 9.32 15.32
C ASP A 229 -21.07 10.06 15.16
N GLY A 230 -21.11 11.26 14.56
CA GLY A 230 -19.93 12.09 14.39
C GLY A 230 -19.21 12.47 15.68
N LYS A 231 -19.91 12.49 16.83
CA LYS A 231 -19.33 12.73 18.16
C LYS A 231 -18.48 11.57 18.66
N ASP A 232 -18.69 10.35 18.15
CA ASP A 232 -17.97 9.15 18.54
C ASP A 232 -16.68 8.95 17.73
N VAL A 233 -16.44 9.81 16.72
CA VAL A 233 -15.23 9.82 15.92
C VAL A 233 -14.10 10.50 16.70
N GLU A 234 -13.03 9.75 16.99
CA GLU A 234 -11.87 10.26 17.74
C GLU A 234 -10.76 10.77 16.82
N THR A 235 -10.44 10.01 15.76
CA THR A 235 -9.39 10.38 14.82
C THR A 235 -9.86 10.25 13.39
N LYS A 236 -9.25 11.04 12.48
CA LYS A 236 -9.45 10.90 11.04
C LYS A 236 -8.10 10.86 10.35
N TYR A 237 -8.02 10.07 9.31
CA TYR A 237 -6.83 9.99 8.46
C TYR A 237 -7.23 9.92 6.99
N SER A 238 -6.32 10.34 6.12
CA SER A 238 -6.52 10.26 4.68
C SER A 238 -5.19 10.03 3.96
N GLY A 239 -5.28 9.48 2.78
CA GLY A 239 -4.11 9.23 1.94
C GLY A 239 -4.49 9.08 0.48
N LYS A 240 -3.52 9.23 -0.38
CA LYS A 240 -3.63 8.99 -1.81
C LYS A 240 -2.76 7.78 -2.16
N ILE A 241 -3.28 6.84 -2.91
CA ILE A 241 -2.62 5.58 -3.22
C ILE A 241 -2.36 5.51 -4.71
N PRO A 242 -1.09 5.41 -5.16
CA PRO A 242 -0.73 5.27 -6.56
C PRO A 242 -0.90 3.82 -7.01
N LEU A 243 -1.60 3.58 -8.10
CA LEU A 243 -1.86 2.23 -8.62
C LEU A 243 -1.34 2.06 -10.05
N GLY A 244 -0.97 0.82 -10.38
CA GLY A 244 -0.54 0.43 -11.73
C GLY A 244 0.93 0.65 -12.03
N GLY A 245 1.73 0.96 -11.02
CA GLY A 245 3.18 1.13 -11.13
C GLY A 245 3.60 2.39 -11.89
N ARG A 246 4.90 2.64 -11.91
CA ARG A 246 5.55 3.67 -12.72
C ARG A 246 6.29 3.03 -13.90
N GLN A 247 6.67 3.83 -14.88
CA GLN A 247 7.44 3.33 -16.03
C GLN A 247 8.82 2.83 -15.62
N ARG A 248 9.49 3.58 -14.71
CA ARG A 248 10.81 3.25 -14.19
C ARG A 248 10.88 3.54 -12.68
N SER A 249 11.63 2.70 -11.96
CA SER A 249 11.96 2.87 -10.55
C SER A 249 13.43 3.22 -10.33
N TYR A 250 14.13 3.67 -11.35
CA TYR A 250 15.54 4.04 -11.32
C TYR A 250 15.86 5.16 -12.31
N GLY A 251 16.96 5.84 -12.09
CA GLY A 251 17.57 6.83 -12.96
C GLY A 251 19.07 6.89 -12.73
N GLU A 252 19.75 7.89 -13.32
CA GLU A 252 21.15 8.14 -13.01
C GLU A 252 21.27 8.50 -11.53
N ARG A 253 22.10 7.78 -10.76
CA ARG A 253 22.30 7.95 -9.32
C ARG A 253 21.01 8.00 -8.50
N THR A 254 19.92 7.40 -8.99
CA THR A 254 18.61 7.54 -8.34
C THR A 254 17.83 6.21 -8.36
N LEU A 255 17.27 5.84 -7.21
CA LEU A 255 16.36 4.70 -7.03
C LEU A 255 15.05 5.17 -6.40
N LEU A 256 13.93 4.49 -6.73
CA LEU A 256 12.62 4.75 -6.14
C LEU A 256 12.10 3.48 -5.44
N ILE A 257 11.42 3.66 -4.29
CA ILE A 257 10.83 2.54 -3.55
C ILE A 257 9.47 2.90 -2.95
N GLY A 258 8.64 1.89 -2.71
CA GLY A 258 7.30 2.04 -2.14
C GLY A 258 6.35 2.79 -3.07
N ASP A 259 5.51 3.65 -2.52
CA ASP A 259 4.56 4.45 -3.30
C ASP A 259 5.25 5.36 -4.32
N ALA A 260 6.45 5.85 -4.01
CA ALA A 260 7.26 6.63 -4.95
C ALA A 260 7.61 5.83 -6.22
N ALA A 261 7.74 4.51 -6.12
CA ALA A 261 7.93 3.59 -7.26
C ALA A 261 6.60 3.01 -7.79
N GLY A 262 5.46 3.28 -7.14
CA GLY A 262 4.17 2.67 -7.45
C GLY A 262 4.13 1.18 -7.12
N GLN A 263 4.89 0.74 -6.12
CA GLN A 263 4.94 -0.65 -5.65
C GLN A 263 3.81 -0.91 -4.65
N VAL A 264 2.58 -0.87 -5.15
CA VAL A 264 1.35 -1.02 -4.36
C VAL A 264 0.48 -2.10 -4.97
N LYS A 265 -0.14 -2.95 -4.15
CA LYS A 265 -1.11 -3.97 -4.58
C LYS A 265 -2.37 -3.30 -5.13
N PRO A 266 -2.71 -3.47 -6.41
CA PRO A 266 -3.80 -2.68 -7.02
C PRO A 266 -5.20 -3.05 -6.54
N VAL A 267 -5.38 -4.25 -5.99
CA VAL A 267 -6.68 -4.74 -5.48
C VAL A 267 -6.96 -4.23 -4.08
N SER A 268 -5.96 -4.27 -3.19
CA SER A 268 -6.12 -3.91 -1.76
C SER A 268 -5.59 -2.53 -1.40
N GLY A 269 -4.76 -1.90 -2.24
CA GLY A 269 -4.07 -0.64 -1.91
C GLY A 269 -2.90 -0.82 -0.95
N GLY A 270 -2.49 -2.05 -0.63
CA GLY A 270 -1.44 -2.34 0.34
C GLY A 270 -0.03 -2.14 -0.24
N GLY A 271 0.76 -1.23 0.34
CA GLY A 271 2.15 -0.95 -0.03
C GLY A 271 3.20 -1.64 0.84
N LEU A 272 2.85 -2.01 2.08
CA LEU A 272 3.82 -2.48 3.08
C LEU A 272 4.49 -3.81 2.70
N TYR A 273 3.73 -4.81 2.27
CA TYR A 273 4.30 -6.08 1.80
C TYR A 273 5.24 -5.90 0.58
N PRO A 274 4.88 -5.16 -0.48
CA PRO A 274 5.79 -4.82 -1.57
C PRO A 274 7.09 -4.14 -1.13
N ILE A 275 7.05 -3.26 -0.13
CA ILE A 275 8.24 -2.62 0.43
C ILE A 275 9.19 -3.67 1.00
N CYS A 276 8.70 -4.61 1.82
CA CYS A 276 9.52 -5.67 2.41
C CYS A 276 10.22 -6.54 1.36
N LYS A 277 9.58 -6.73 0.20
CA LYS A 277 10.17 -7.50 -0.91
C LYS A 277 11.15 -6.67 -1.76
N ALA A 278 10.89 -5.38 -1.95
CA ALA A 278 11.71 -4.52 -2.80
C ALA A 278 12.94 -3.95 -2.09
N ALA A 279 12.86 -3.62 -0.79
CA ALA A 279 13.94 -2.98 -0.06
C ALA A 279 15.24 -3.80 0.00
N PRO A 280 15.23 -5.13 0.25
CA PRO A 280 16.47 -5.92 0.22
C PRO A 280 17.14 -5.95 -1.16
N ILE A 281 16.32 -5.90 -2.23
CA ILE A 281 16.85 -5.87 -3.61
C ILE A 281 17.46 -4.51 -3.90
N LEU A 282 16.80 -3.43 -3.48
CA LEU A 282 17.33 -2.07 -3.60
C LEU A 282 18.66 -1.95 -2.84
N ALA A 283 18.67 -2.35 -1.55
CA ALA A 283 19.85 -2.25 -0.71
C ALA A 283 21.03 -3.01 -1.29
N ARG A 284 20.82 -4.24 -1.77
CA ARG A 284 21.88 -5.03 -2.43
C ARG A 284 22.41 -4.31 -3.66
N THR A 285 21.53 -3.88 -4.58
CA THR A 285 21.95 -3.19 -5.81
C THR A 285 22.69 -1.89 -5.51
N ALA A 286 22.21 -1.12 -4.52
CA ALA A 286 22.85 0.12 -4.11
C ALA A 286 24.24 -0.12 -3.50
N LYS A 287 24.38 -1.09 -2.57
CA LYS A 287 25.67 -1.43 -1.93
C LYS A 287 26.71 -1.89 -2.95
N GLU A 288 26.33 -2.82 -3.83
CA GLU A 288 27.22 -3.30 -4.90
C GLU A 288 27.62 -2.16 -5.85
N GLY A 289 26.69 -1.28 -6.22
CA GLY A 289 26.97 -0.11 -7.06
C GLY A 289 27.90 0.90 -6.39
N LEU A 290 27.68 1.20 -5.11
CA LEU A 290 28.54 2.08 -4.33
C LEU A 290 29.94 1.51 -4.15
N LEU A 291 30.06 0.21 -3.92
CA LEU A 291 31.36 -0.49 -3.77
C LEU A 291 32.16 -0.49 -5.09
N ASN A 292 31.50 -0.72 -6.22
CA ASN A 292 32.13 -0.80 -7.54
C ASN A 292 32.24 0.58 -8.23
N ASP A 293 31.78 1.65 -7.57
CA ASP A 293 31.68 3.00 -8.11
C ASP A 293 30.89 3.10 -9.44
N ASP A 294 29.93 2.17 -9.63
CA ASP A 294 29.01 2.16 -10.78
C ASP A 294 27.55 2.32 -10.29
N ILE A 295 27.10 3.54 -10.20
CA ILE A 295 25.72 3.92 -9.87
C ILE A 295 25.02 4.60 -11.05
N SER A 296 25.43 4.20 -12.26
CA SER A 296 24.78 4.58 -13.51
C SER A 296 23.35 4.01 -13.59
N ALA A 297 22.50 4.68 -14.37
CA ALA A 297 21.15 4.20 -14.64
C ALA A 297 21.15 2.77 -15.23
N LYS A 298 22.17 2.43 -16.03
CA LYS A 298 22.34 1.10 -16.60
C LYS A 298 22.52 0.06 -15.51
N TYR A 299 23.39 0.29 -14.53
CA TYR A 299 23.64 -0.61 -13.41
C TYR A 299 22.41 -0.69 -12.51
N LEU A 300 21.86 0.46 -12.10
CA LEU A 300 20.70 0.57 -11.20
C LEU A 300 19.42 -0.04 -11.80
N SER A 301 19.34 -0.24 -13.12
CA SER A 301 18.24 -1.00 -13.74
C SER A 301 18.11 -2.42 -13.22
N GLY A 302 19.17 -2.98 -12.62
CA GLY A 302 19.18 -4.28 -11.96
C GLY A 302 18.17 -4.37 -10.81
N TYR A 303 18.01 -3.30 -10.04
CA TYR A 303 16.98 -3.19 -9.02
C TYR A 303 15.57 -3.39 -9.58
N GLU A 304 15.25 -2.69 -10.67
CA GLU A 304 13.92 -2.80 -11.28
C GLU A 304 13.66 -4.22 -11.81
N LYS A 305 14.64 -4.83 -12.47
CA LYS A 305 14.53 -6.22 -12.91
C LYS A 305 14.31 -7.17 -11.74
N GLY A 306 15.01 -6.94 -10.63
CA GLY A 306 14.93 -7.76 -9.42
C GLY A 306 13.54 -7.69 -8.76
N TRP A 307 13.03 -6.50 -8.44
CA TRP A 307 11.73 -6.41 -7.78
C TRP A 307 10.57 -6.81 -8.72
N LYS A 308 10.68 -6.54 -10.04
CA LYS A 308 9.68 -7.01 -11.02
C LYS A 308 9.66 -8.55 -11.12
N LYS A 309 10.79 -9.22 -10.94
CA LYS A 309 10.86 -10.69 -10.87
C LYS A 309 10.16 -11.21 -9.63
N GLU A 310 10.35 -10.56 -8.48
CA GLU A 310 9.82 -10.97 -7.18
C GLU A 310 8.30 -10.73 -7.07
N ILE A 311 7.83 -9.50 -7.32
CA ILE A 311 6.43 -9.10 -7.09
C ILE A 311 5.72 -8.55 -8.35
N GLY A 312 6.45 -8.30 -9.44
CA GLY A 312 5.88 -7.61 -10.62
C GLY A 312 4.75 -8.38 -11.31
N LYS A 313 4.80 -9.72 -11.30
CA LYS A 313 3.74 -10.55 -11.87
C LYS A 313 2.44 -10.41 -11.07
N GLU A 314 2.53 -10.43 -9.73
CA GLU A 314 1.41 -10.24 -8.82
C GLU A 314 0.78 -8.86 -9.02
N LEU A 315 1.59 -7.79 -8.97
CA LEU A 315 1.11 -6.43 -9.18
C LEU A 315 0.44 -6.26 -10.56
N SER A 316 1.01 -6.86 -11.61
CA SER A 316 0.44 -6.80 -12.96
C SER A 316 -0.89 -7.54 -13.08
N ARG A 317 -1.03 -8.72 -12.44
CA ARG A 317 -2.28 -9.48 -12.38
C ARG A 317 -3.34 -8.73 -11.58
N GLY A 318 -2.96 -8.23 -10.39
CA GLY A 318 -3.84 -7.41 -9.55
C GLY A 318 -4.38 -6.19 -10.30
N TYR A 319 -3.52 -5.51 -11.10
CA TYR A 319 -3.97 -4.36 -11.89
C TYR A 319 -4.97 -4.75 -13.00
N ARG A 320 -4.82 -5.92 -13.63
CA ARG A 320 -5.82 -6.43 -14.60
C ARG A 320 -7.15 -6.75 -13.92
N ILE A 321 -7.13 -7.42 -12.75
CA ILE A 321 -8.33 -7.69 -11.95
C ILE A 321 -9.03 -6.38 -11.58
N ARG A 322 -8.27 -5.40 -11.11
CA ARG A 322 -8.79 -4.07 -10.80
C ARG A 322 -9.48 -3.42 -12.00
N LYS A 323 -8.87 -3.47 -13.18
CA LYS A 323 -9.47 -2.93 -14.42
C LYS A 323 -10.83 -3.56 -14.74
N ILE A 324 -10.99 -4.84 -14.48
CA ILE A 324 -12.28 -5.54 -14.63
C ILE A 324 -13.24 -5.02 -13.54
N PHE A 325 -12.84 -5.05 -12.28
CA PHE A 325 -13.66 -4.64 -11.15
C PHE A 325 -14.21 -3.22 -11.31
N THR A 326 -13.36 -2.26 -11.72
CA THR A 326 -13.77 -0.85 -11.87
C THR A 326 -14.76 -0.56 -13.02
N LYS A 327 -15.00 -1.53 -13.89
CA LYS A 327 -16.00 -1.47 -14.97
C LYS A 327 -17.34 -2.13 -14.60
N LEU A 328 -17.38 -2.86 -13.46
CA LEU A 328 -18.61 -3.52 -13.00
C LEU A 328 -19.58 -2.50 -12.40
N SER A 329 -20.84 -2.57 -12.81
CA SER A 329 -21.94 -1.89 -12.14
C SER A 329 -22.35 -2.61 -10.86
N ASP A 330 -23.10 -1.95 -9.98
CA ASP A 330 -23.65 -2.56 -8.78
C ASP A 330 -24.48 -3.82 -9.10
N LYS A 331 -25.30 -3.78 -10.18
CA LYS A 331 -26.04 -4.95 -10.67
C LYS A 331 -25.13 -6.09 -11.12
N ASP A 332 -23.95 -5.79 -11.67
CA ASP A 332 -22.98 -6.81 -12.07
C ASP A 332 -22.30 -7.42 -10.83
N LEU A 333 -22.00 -6.61 -9.81
CA LEU A 333 -21.48 -7.10 -8.53
C LEU A 333 -22.47 -8.05 -7.84
N ASP A 334 -23.75 -7.74 -7.83
CA ASP A 334 -24.80 -8.64 -7.28
C ASP A 334 -24.92 -9.96 -8.07
N LYS A 335 -24.74 -9.93 -9.39
CA LYS A 335 -24.67 -11.17 -10.19
C LYS A 335 -23.44 -12.01 -9.87
N VAL A 336 -22.28 -11.36 -9.62
CA VAL A 336 -21.05 -12.03 -9.16
C VAL A 336 -21.30 -12.70 -7.81
N PHE A 337 -21.92 -12.00 -6.86
CA PHE A 337 -22.34 -12.56 -5.57
C PHE A 337 -23.20 -13.82 -5.78
N GLY A 338 -24.29 -13.70 -6.55
CA GLY A 338 -25.18 -14.83 -6.82
C GLY A 338 -24.51 -16.02 -7.54
N ALA A 339 -23.40 -15.80 -8.26
CA ALA A 339 -22.61 -16.87 -8.84
C ALA A 339 -21.74 -17.59 -7.81
N ILE A 340 -21.14 -16.83 -6.87
CA ILE A 340 -20.31 -17.35 -5.78
C ILE A 340 -21.16 -18.15 -4.79
N ASP A 341 -22.27 -17.58 -4.34
CA ASP A 341 -23.14 -18.17 -3.31
C ASP A 341 -23.79 -19.48 -3.78
N ARG A 342 -24.35 -19.51 -5.01
CA ARG A 342 -24.96 -20.72 -5.59
C ARG A 342 -24.01 -21.89 -5.79
N ASN A 343 -22.73 -21.66 -5.92
CA ASN A 343 -21.74 -22.72 -6.17
C ASN A 343 -20.95 -23.06 -4.89
N ASN A 344 -21.37 -22.58 -3.73
CA ASN A 344 -20.75 -22.86 -2.43
C ASN A 344 -19.23 -22.65 -2.41
N MET A 345 -18.78 -21.58 -3.07
CA MET A 345 -17.34 -21.27 -3.20
C MET A 345 -16.73 -20.60 -1.96
N ARG A 346 -17.50 -20.52 -0.87
CA ARG A 346 -17.04 -19.93 0.41
C ARG A 346 -15.77 -20.60 0.94
N SER A 347 -15.66 -21.93 0.80
CA SER A 347 -14.47 -22.67 1.25
C SER A 347 -13.20 -22.30 0.47
N ILE A 348 -13.31 -22.09 -0.85
CA ILE A 348 -12.18 -21.68 -1.69
C ILE A 348 -11.75 -20.26 -1.31
N LEU A 349 -12.71 -19.39 -1.02
CA LEU A 349 -12.45 -18.00 -0.64
C LEU A 349 -11.91 -17.88 0.80
N SER A 350 -12.19 -18.84 1.67
CA SER A 350 -11.64 -18.87 3.05
C SER A 350 -10.18 -19.34 3.13
N ASP A 351 -9.66 -19.97 2.08
CA ASP A 351 -8.26 -20.37 1.96
C ASP A 351 -7.42 -19.36 1.13
N ILE A 352 -7.93 -18.12 0.95
CA ILE A 352 -7.24 -17.05 0.20
C ILE A 352 -5.95 -16.62 0.91
N ASP A 353 -4.86 -16.58 0.16
CA ASP A 353 -3.72 -15.75 0.54
C ASP A 353 -4.06 -14.27 0.26
N ILE A 354 -4.27 -13.51 1.34
CA ILE A 354 -4.57 -12.06 1.25
C ILE A 354 -3.41 -11.30 0.64
N ASP A 355 -2.19 -11.83 0.70
CA ASP A 355 -1.01 -11.23 0.08
C ASP A 355 -0.96 -11.50 -1.43
N ASP A 356 -1.52 -12.64 -1.92
CA ASP A 356 -1.73 -12.91 -3.36
C ASP A 356 -3.21 -13.21 -3.68
N PRO A 357 -4.11 -12.22 -3.64
CA PRO A 357 -5.52 -12.42 -3.99
C PRO A 357 -5.73 -12.83 -5.45
N SER A 358 -4.72 -12.67 -6.30
CA SER A 358 -4.78 -13.13 -7.70
C SER A 358 -4.74 -14.65 -7.81
N GLY A 359 -4.18 -15.34 -6.83
CA GLY A 359 -4.14 -16.81 -6.76
C GLY A 359 -5.52 -17.46 -6.72
N VAL A 360 -6.55 -16.74 -6.22
CA VAL A 360 -7.92 -17.23 -6.15
C VAL A 360 -8.70 -17.03 -7.44
N ALA A 361 -8.41 -15.97 -8.17
CA ALA A 361 -9.11 -15.70 -9.44
C ALA A 361 -8.92 -16.85 -10.44
N VAL A 362 -7.76 -17.50 -10.45
CA VAL A 362 -7.46 -18.61 -11.36
C VAL A 362 -8.28 -19.88 -11.05
N PRO A 363 -8.36 -20.40 -9.81
CA PRO A 363 -9.23 -21.51 -9.47
C PRO A 363 -10.72 -21.22 -9.74
N MET A 364 -11.19 -19.99 -9.40
CA MET A 364 -12.57 -19.58 -9.68
C MET A 364 -12.89 -19.59 -11.18
N LEU A 365 -11.97 -19.17 -12.03
CA LEU A 365 -12.14 -19.18 -13.47
C LEU A 365 -12.03 -20.58 -14.09
N ARG A 366 -11.34 -21.51 -13.42
CA ARG A 366 -11.23 -22.92 -13.86
C ARG A 366 -12.45 -23.75 -13.53
N ASP A 367 -13.27 -23.33 -12.54
CA ASP A 367 -14.57 -23.99 -12.34
C ASP A 367 -15.52 -23.57 -13.47
N PRO A 368 -15.98 -24.52 -14.36
CA PRO A 368 -16.81 -24.16 -15.51
C PRO A 368 -18.12 -23.47 -15.13
N ARG A 369 -18.65 -23.77 -13.92
CA ARG A 369 -19.90 -23.20 -13.40
C ARG A 369 -19.77 -21.74 -13.02
N VAL A 370 -18.57 -21.34 -12.56
CA VAL A 370 -18.24 -19.97 -12.17
C VAL A 370 -17.61 -19.23 -13.35
N GLY A 371 -16.65 -19.85 -14.04
CA GLY A 371 -15.93 -19.26 -15.16
C GLY A 371 -16.85 -18.80 -16.28
N LEU A 372 -17.82 -19.63 -16.69
CA LEU A 372 -18.81 -19.27 -17.72
C LEU A 372 -19.68 -18.07 -17.30
N ARG A 373 -20.00 -17.93 -16.00
CA ARG A 373 -20.80 -16.81 -15.49
C ARG A 373 -20.00 -15.53 -15.32
N LEU A 374 -18.70 -15.65 -15.02
CA LEU A 374 -17.81 -14.51 -14.90
C LEU A 374 -17.24 -14.05 -16.26
N LEU A 375 -17.28 -14.92 -17.28
CA LEU A 375 -16.76 -14.66 -18.62
C LEU A 375 -17.28 -13.34 -19.25
N PRO A 376 -18.60 -13.00 -19.19
CA PRO A 376 -19.09 -11.73 -19.71
C PRO A 376 -18.48 -10.50 -19.05
N PHE A 377 -18.18 -10.59 -17.74
CA PHE A 377 -17.57 -9.49 -16.97
C PHE A 377 -16.07 -9.35 -17.29
N ILE A 378 -15.38 -10.49 -17.51
CA ILE A 378 -13.98 -10.52 -17.92
C ILE A 378 -13.83 -9.90 -19.32
N ILE A 379 -14.69 -10.27 -20.26
CA ILE A 379 -14.69 -9.73 -21.62
C ILE A 379 -14.92 -8.22 -21.59
N ARG A 380 -15.91 -7.73 -20.84
CA ARG A 380 -16.14 -6.28 -20.67
C ARG A 380 -14.98 -5.55 -20.00
N GLY A 381 -14.22 -6.24 -19.15
CA GLY A 381 -13.04 -5.68 -18.48
C GLY A 381 -11.79 -5.59 -19.37
N ILE A 382 -11.74 -6.42 -20.42
CA ILE A 382 -10.60 -6.46 -21.36
C ILE A 382 -10.82 -5.48 -22.53
N LEU A 383 -12.06 -5.32 -23.00
CA LEU A 383 -12.46 -4.32 -24.01
C LEU A 383 -12.61 -2.93 -23.37
#